data_161cefcd6cc3dc64d34bdd20a932ee7c
#
_entry.id   161cefcd6cc3dc64d34bdd20a932ee7c
#
_cell.length_a   1.000
_cell.length_b   1.000
_cell.length_c   1.000
_cell.angle_alpha   90.00
_cell.angle_beta   90.00
_cell.angle_gamma   90.00
#
_symmetry.space_group_name_H-M   'P 1'
#
loop_
_entity.id
_entity.type
_entity.pdbx_description
1 polymer ?
#
loop_
_entity_poly.entity_id
_entity_poly.type
_entity_poly.pdbx_seq_one_letter_code
_entity_poly.pdbx_strand_id
1 'polypeptide(L)'
;MPVVRSMRDKTVLRLLFGFILVSLFCFTSYASTRQPVWQWTGLTQGEDRWWTAATLMDAYYGFITFFVWVCFKERRWMPRALWFVAIMLLGNMAMASYVLVQLARLRPDQPASAILTVRNY
;
A
#
# COMPACT_ATOMS: atom_id res chain seq x y z
N MET A 1 -29.45 -5.25 -3.78
CA MET A 1 -29.68 -4.04 -3.01
C MET A 1 -28.38 -3.28 -2.85
N PRO A 2 -28.40 -1.94 -3.01
CA PRO A 2 -27.15 -1.15 -2.93
C PRO A 2 -26.43 -1.28 -1.60
N VAL A 3 -27.15 -1.32 -0.48
CA VAL A 3 -26.53 -1.40 0.87
C VAL A 3 -25.80 -2.73 1.04
N VAL A 4 -26.45 -3.85 0.65
CA VAL A 4 -25.85 -5.19 0.79
C VAL A 4 -24.61 -5.30 -0.10
N ARG A 5 -24.69 -4.79 -1.34
CA ARG A 5 -23.57 -4.80 -2.26
C ARG A 5 -22.40 -3.97 -1.70
N SER A 6 -22.70 -2.79 -1.16
CA SER A 6 -21.67 -1.93 -0.58
C SER A 6 -20.98 -2.61 0.60
N MET A 7 -21.74 -3.27 1.49
CA MET A 7 -21.16 -4.00 2.61
C MET A 7 -20.28 -5.15 2.14
N ARG A 8 -20.73 -5.87 1.11
CA ARG A 8 -19.94 -6.96 0.54
C ARG A 8 -18.65 -6.43 -0.08
N ASP A 9 -18.74 -5.33 -0.83
CA ASP A 9 -17.56 -4.73 -1.47
C ASP A 9 -16.53 -4.30 -0.42
N LYS A 10 -16.97 -3.66 0.65
CA LYS A 10 -16.08 -3.26 1.74
C LYS A 10 -15.42 -4.47 2.40
N THR A 11 -16.18 -5.53 2.63
CA THR A 11 -15.67 -6.77 3.23
C THR A 11 -14.63 -7.41 2.33
N VAL A 12 -14.92 -7.52 1.03
CA VAL A 12 -13.99 -8.10 0.06
C VAL A 12 -12.69 -7.30 0.04
N LEU A 13 -12.79 -5.96 0.01
CA LEU A 13 -11.59 -5.11 0.00
C LEU A 13 -10.79 -5.23 1.29
N ARG A 14 -11.45 -5.30 2.43
CA ARG A 14 -10.77 -5.49 3.72
C ARG A 14 -10.04 -6.82 3.76
N LEU A 15 -10.68 -7.88 3.26
CA LEU A 15 -10.05 -9.19 3.23
C LEU A 15 -8.86 -9.20 2.28
N LEU A 16 -9.00 -8.58 1.10
CA LEU A 16 -7.93 -8.52 0.12
C LEU A 16 -6.71 -7.76 0.65
N PHE A 17 -6.94 -6.54 1.10
CA PHE A 17 -5.82 -5.69 1.55
C PHE A 17 -5.28 -6.13 2.90
N GLY A 18 -6.12 -6.72 3.76
CA GLY A 18 -5.67 -7.37 4.98
C GLY A 18 -4.77 -8.55 4.67
N PHE A 19 -5.14 -9.37 3.69
CA PHE A 19 -4.32 -10.50 3.26
C PHE A 19 -2.97 -10.02 2.71
N ILE A 20 -2.98 -8.98 1.87
CA ILE A 20 -1.74 -8.42 1.33
C ILE A 20 -0.84 -7.95 2.46
N LEU A 21 -1.39 -7.19 3.41
CA LEU A 21 -0.62 -6.66 4.53
C LEU A 21 -0.02 -7.78 5.38
N VAL A 22 -0.85 -8.72 5.81
CA VAL A 22 -0.41 -9.78 6.73
C VAL A 22 0.58 -10.71 6.05
N SER A 23 0.28 -11.15 4.82
CA SER A 23 1.17 -12.09 4.12
C SER A 23 2.52 -11.45 3.83
N LEU A 24 2.54 -10.19 3.41
CA LEU A 24 3.79 -9.51 3.10
C LEU A 24 4.59 -9.25 4.38
N PHE A 25 3.91 -8.85 5.45
CA PHE A 25 4.58 -8.65 6.73
C PHE A 25 5.21 -9.95 7.23
N CYS A 26 4.48 -11.05 7.17
CA CYS A 26 4.99 -12.34 7.63
C CYS A 26 6.16 -12.81 6.77
N PHE A 27 6.04 -12.70 5.45
CA PHE A 27 7.11 -13.13 4.55
C PHE A 27 8.35 -12.26 4.70
N THR A 28 8.18 -10.95 4.80
CA THR A 28 9.28 -10.00 4.97
C THR A 28 10.02 -10.25 6.28
N SER A 29 9.26 -10.50 7.35
CA SER A 29 9.85 -10.83 8.65
C SER A 29 10.65 -12.11 8.58
N TYR A 30 10.12 -13.13 7.92
CA TYR A 30 10.84 -14.39 7.73
C TYR A 30 12.11 -14.19 6.90
N ALA A 31 12.00 -13.45 5.80
CA ALA A 31 13.14 -13.17 4.93
C ALA A 31 14.25 -12.42 5.70
N SER A 32 13.86 -11.50 6.59
CA SER A 32 14.82 -10.76 7.40
C SER A 32 15.59 -11.66 8.36
N THR A 33 15.00 -12.76 8.83
CA THR A 33 15.72 -13.74 9.67
C THR A 33 16.70 -14.56 8.88
N ARG A 34 16.47 -14.71 7.57
CA ARG A 34 17.36 -15.48 6.70
C ARG A 34 18.49 -14.61 6.13
N GLN A 35 18.14 -13.37 5.72
CA GLN A 35 19.11 -12.45 5.13
C GLN A 35 18.71 -11.03 5.49
N PRO A 36 19.42 -10.34 6.38
CA PRO A 36 19.14 -8.93 6.66
C PRO A 36 19.26 -8.10 5.39
N VAL A 37 18.43 -7.06 5.29
CA VAL A 37 18.35 -6.24 4.09
C VAL A 37 19.68 -5.57 3.72
N TRP A 38 20.51 -5.26 4.72
CA TRP A 38 21.81 -4.64 4.47
C TRP A 38 22.84 -5.60 3.86
N GLN A 39 22.56 -6.90 3.86
CA GLN A 39 23.40 -7.90 3.20
C GLN A 39 22.98 -8.18 1.76
N TRP A 40 21.90 -7.52 1.33
CA TRP A 40 21.37 -7.73 -0.02
C TRP A 40 22.25 -7.02 -1.04
N THR A 41 22.72 -7.76 -2.03
CA THR A 41 23.62 -7.24 -3.07
C THR A 41 23.02 -7.37 -4.46
N GLY A 42 21.70 -7.53 -4.56
CA GLY A 42 21.03 -7.77 -5.84
C GLY A 42 21.18 -6.64 -6.85
N LEU A 43 21.48 -5.41 -6.40
CA LEU A 43 21.69 -4.26 -7.30
C LEU A 43 23.13 -4.12 -7.77
N THR A 44 24.10 -4.66 -7.03
CA THR A 44 25.51 -4.38 -7.25
C THR A 44 26.29 -5.59 -7.74
N GLN A 45 25.79 -6.79 -7.50
CA GLN A 45 26.51 -8.02 -7.82
C GLN A 45 25.60 -9.04 -8.51
N GLY A 46 26.19 -9.88 -9.35
CA GLY A 46 25.48 -10.91 -10.06
C GLY A 46 24.94 -10.48 -11.42
N GLU A 47 24.64 -11.47 -12.25
CA GLU A 47 24.12 -11.20 -13.60
C GLU A 47 22.67 -10.69 -13.55
N ASP A 48 21.93 -11.04 -12.49
CA ASP A 48 20.53 -10.65 -12.34
C ASP A 48 20.35 -9.21 -11.85
N ARG A 49 21.47 -8.49 -11.62
CA ARG A 49 21.37 -7.12 -11.09
C ARG A 49 20.54 -6.19 -11.98
N TRP A 50 20.59 -6.41 -13.29
CA TRP A 50 19.83 -5.58 -14.23
C TRP A 50 18.32 -5.80 -14.10
N TRP A 51 17.91 -7.05 -13.97
CA TRP A 51 16.49 -7.37 -13.75
C TRP A 51 16.03 -6.92 -12.36
N THR A 52 16.90 -7.02 -11.36
CA THR A 52 16.60 -6.49 -10.03
C THR A 52 16.37 -4.99 -10.08
N ALA A 53 17.24 -4.25 -10.79
CA ALA A 53 17.08 -2.81 -10.95
C ALA A 53 15.78 -2.47 -11.67
N ALA A 54 15.46 -3.19 -12.75
CA ALA A 54 14.22 -2.95 -13.49
C ALA A 54 12.99 -3.22 -12.63
N THR A 55 13.02 -4.27 -11.84
CA THR A 55 11.91 -4.62 -10.92
C THR A 55 11.72 -3.54 -9.86
N LEU A 56 12.81 -3.02 -9.31
CA LEU A 56 12.72 -1.95 -8.32
C LEU A 56 12.20 -0.64 -8.93
N MET A 57 12.62 -0.32 -10.15
CA MET A 57 12.07 0.85 -10.83
C MET A 57 10.58 0.72 -11.02
N ASP A 58 10.13 -0.44 -11.47
CA ASP A 58 8.71 -0.71 -11.67
C ASP A 58 7.95 -0.57 -10.34
N ALA A 59 8.49 -1.16 -9.27
CA ALA A 59 7.85 -1.09 -7.96
C ALA A 59 7.75 0.36 -7.46
N TYR A 60 8.84 1.13 -7.54
CA TYR A 60 8.83 2.50 -7.04
C TYR A 60 7.98 3.43 -7.90
N TYR A 61 7.92 3.19 -9.22
CA TYR A 61 7.01 3.96 -10.06
C TYR A 61 5.56 3.65 -9.70
N GLY A 62 5.25 2.41 -9.33
CA GLY A 62 3.95 2.05 -8.81
C GLY A 62 3.64 2.77 -7.49
N PHE A 63 4.65 2.87 -6.61
CA PHE A 63 4.50 3.60 -5.35
C PHE A 63 4.20 5.08 -5.59
N ILE A 64 4.89 5.69 -6.55
CA ILE A 64 4.65 7.09 -6.90
C ILE A 64 3.24 7.26 -7.48
N THR A 65 2.82 6.35 -8.34
CA THR A 65 1.47 6.37 -8.91
C THR A 65 0.42 6.31 -7.80
N PHE A 66 0.60 5.41 -6.84
CA PHE A 66 -0.30 5.31 -5.69
C PHE A 66 -0.27 6.60 -4.85
N PHE A 67 0.92 7.15 -4.64
CA PHE A 67 1.06 8.38 -3.86
C PHE A 67 0.35 9.57 -4.50
N VAL A 68 0.31 9.63 -5.83
CA VAL A 68 -0.47 10.68 -6.51
C VAL A 68 -1.94 10.61 -6.08
N TRP A 69 -2.50 9.39 -5.99
CA TRP A 69 -3.85 9.21 -5.48
C TRP A 69 -3.97 9.67 -4.03
N VAL A 70 -2.99 9.36 -3.19
CA VAL A 70 -2.97 9.82 -1.79
C VAL A 70 -3.01 11.35 -1.74
N CYS A 71 -2.25 12.01 -2.62
CA CYS A 71 -2.25 13.47 -2.68
C CYS A 71 -3.62 14.05 -3.02
N PHE A 72 -4.36 13.39 -3.92
CA PHE A 72 -5.73 13.81 -4.22
C PHE A 72 -6.67 13.51 -3.07
N LYS A 73 -6.44 12.43 -2.34
CA LYS A 73 -7.28 12.00 -1.24
C LYS A 73 -7.09 12.85 -0.01
N GLU A 74 -5.85 13.19 0.33
CA GLU A 74 -5.50 13.92 1.54
C GLU A 74 -5.33 15.40 1.23
N ARG A 75 -6.03 16.26 1.98
CA ARG A 75 -5.95 17.72 1.77
C ARG A 75 -4.78 18.36 2.47
N ARG A 76 -4.35 17.79 3.60
CA ARG A 76 -3.30 18.36 4.42
C ARG A 76 -1.95 17.81 3.99
N TRP A 77 -0.93 18.66 4.07
CA TRP A 77 0.43 18.24 3.68
C TRP A 77 1.06 17.26 4.67
N MET A 78 0.71 17.36 5.97
CA MET A 78 1.30 16.50 7.00
C MET A 78 0.98 15.02 6.75
N PRO A 79 -0.29 14.61 6.57
CA PRO A 79 -0.58 13.22 6.19
C PRO A 79 0.07 12.82 4.88
N ARG A 80 0.15 13.72 3.89
CA ARG A 80 0.82 13.43 2.63
C ARG A 80 2.29 13.08 2.85
N ALA A 81 2.98 13.89 3.65
CA ALA A 81 4.40 13.66 3.92
C ALA A 81 4.62 12.34 4.68
N LEU A 82 3.79 12.06 5.69
CA LEU A 82 3.90 10.85 6.48
C LEU A 82 3.65 9.61 5.62
N TRP A 83 2.62 9.63 4.77
CA TRP A 83 2.33 8.50 3.90
C TRP A 83 3.39 8.35 2.81
N PHE A 84 3.95 9.45 2.31
CA PHE A 84 5.06 9.38 1.35
C PHE A 84 6.23 8.59 1.94
N VAL A 85 6.65 8.96 3.15
CA VAL A 85 7.77 8.27 3.81
C VAL A 85 7.43 6.80 4.05
N ALA A 86 6.22 6.53 4.56
CA ALA A 86 5.79 5.17 4.83
C ALA A 86 5.77 4.32 3.56
N ILE A 87 5.22 4.86 2.46
CA ILE A 87 5.13 4.14 1.19
C ILE A 87 6.53 3.88 0.63
N MET A 88 7.42 4.85 0.68
CA MET A 88 8.78 4.68 0.16
C MET A 88 9.57 3.65 0.96
N LEU A 89 9.33 3.54 2.27
CA LEU A 89 10.05 2.58 3.11
C LEU A 89 9.39 1.21 3.18
N LEU A 90 8.07 1.16 3.22
CA LEU A 90 7.33 -0.08 3.44
C LEU A 90 6.57 -0.59 2.21
N GLY A 91 6.49 0.23 1.16
CA GLY A 91 5.90 -0.18 -0.10
C GLY A 91 4.46 -0.67 0.05
N ASN A 92 4.22 -1.89 -0.41
CA ASN A 92 2.88 -2.46 -0.43
C ASN A 92 2.26 -2.61 0.96
N MET A 93 3.06 -2.76 2.00
CA MET A 93 2.54 -2.79 3.36
C MET A 93 1.90 -1.46 3.74
N ALA A 94 2.57 -0.34 3.42
CA ALA A 94 2.02 0.98 3.68
C ALA A 94 0.80 1.25 2.82
N MET A 95 0.85 0.86 1.54
CA MET A 95 -0.27 1.09 0.62
C MET A 95 -1.51 0.31 1.07
N ALA A 96 -1.34 -0.96 1.45
CA ALA A 96 -2.45 -1.77 1.96
C ALA A 96 -3.00 -1.18 3.26
N SER A 97 -2.12 -0.72 4.14
CA SER A 97 -2.52 -0.06 5.38
C SER A 97 -3.33 1.20 5.11
N TYR A 98 -2.89 2.00 4.12
CA TYR A 98 -3.62 3.22 3.74
C TYR A 98 -5.04 2.88 3.27
N VAL A 99 -5.18 1.88 2.40
CA VAL A 99 -6.49 1.48 1.92
C VAL A 99 -7.37 1.00 3.07
N LEU A 100 -6.81 0.20 3.99
CA LEU A 100 -7.55 -0.28 5.16
C LEU A 100 -8.00 0.88 6.04
N VAL A 101 -7.15 1.89 6.26
CA VAL A 101 -7.52 3.08 7.03
C VAL A 101 -8.65 3.84 6.35
N GLN A 102 -8.58 4.01 5.03
CA GLN A 102 -9.64 4.70 4.31
C GLN A 102 -10.96 3.93 4.39
N LEU A 103 -10.93 2.61 4.28
CA LEU A 103 -12.13 1.79 4.43
C LEU A 103 -12.71 1.91 5.84
N ALA A 104 -11.85 1.92 6.86
CA ALA A 104 -12.29 2.04 8.25
C ALA A 104 -12.94 3.38 8.55
N ARG A 105 -12.59 4.42 7.80
CA ARG A 105 -13.13 5.77 8.00
C ARG A 105 -14.40 6.06 7.22
N LEU A 106 -14.83 5.13 6.38
CA LEU A 106 -16.09 5.27 5.66
C LEU A 106 -17.27 5.15 6.64
N ARG A 107 -18.28 5.99 6.43
CA ARG A 107 -19.54 5.85 7.17
C ARG A 107 -20.30 4.65 6.66
N PRO A 108 -21.18 4.04 7.48
CA PRO A 108 -21.93 2.87 7.04
C PRO A 108 -22.79 3.11 5.80
N ASP A 109 -23.21 4.37 5.58
CA ASP A 109 -24.06 4.74 4.44
C ASP A 109 -23.25 5.01 3.17
N GLN A 110 -21.92 5.06 3.25
CA GLN A 110 -21.08 5.35 2.10
C GLN A 110 -20.70 4.06 1.37
N PRO A 111 -20.68 4.08 0.02
CA PRO A 111 -20.21 2.93 -0.75
C PRO A 111 -18.70 2.78 -0.64
N ALA A 112 -18.19 1.58 -0.99
CA ALA A 112 -16.76 1.33 -0.99
C ALA A 112 -16.01 2.31 -1.90
N SER A 113 -16.62 2.70 -3.02
CA SER A 113 -16.01 3.64 -3.96
C SER A 113 -15.76 5.02 -3.35
N ALA A 114 -16.35 5.32 -2.21
CA ALA A 114 -16.11 6.61 -1.54
C ALA A 114 -14.66 6.77 -1.09
N ILE A 115 -13.87 5.70 -1.03
CA ILE A 115 -12.43 5.82 -0.75
C ILE A 115 -11.69 6.57 -1.86
N LEU A 116 -12.29 6.66 -3.06
CA LEU A 116 -11.68 7.33 -4.20
C LEU A 116 -11.92 8.85 -4.19
N THR A 117 -12.80 9.33 -3.34
CA THR A 117 -13.13 10.75 -3.29
C THR A 117 -12.30 11.48 -2.25
N VAL A 118 -12.22 12.81 -2.40
CA VAL A 118 -11.48 13.66 -1.48
C VAL A 118 -12.06 13.53 -0.07
N ARG A 119 -11.17 13.41 0.90
CA ARG A 119 -11.56 13.28 2.29
C ARG A 119 -12.00 14.63 2.85
N ASN A 120 -13.14 14.62 3.55
CA ASN A 120 -13.60 15.77 4.31
C ASN A 120 -13.10 15.64 5.75
N TYR A 121 -12.30 16.61 6.16
CA TYR A 121 -11.82 16.69 7.53
C TYR A 121 -12.83 17.39 8.44
#